data_efe05f3c0811c4129f74ac687133abc1
#
_entry.id   efe05f3c0811c4129f74ac687133abc1
#
_cell.length_a   1.000
_cell.length_b   1.000
_cell.length_c   1.000
_cell.angle_alpha   90.00
_cell.angle_beta   90.00
_cell.angle_gamma   90.00
#
_symmetry.space_group_name_H-M   'P 1'
#
loop_
_entity.id
_entity.type
_entity.pdbx_description
1 polymer ?
#
loop_
_entity_poly.entity_id
_entity_poly.type
_entity_poly.pdbx_seq_one_letter_code
_entity_poly.pdbx_strand_id
1 'polypeptide(L)'
;PIKSSAASDVYKRQIPYTAEVTDIVRGESQVSCAVVKDGGDDPDVTSGSKICATVTADNRGDGEKELLQIDGGKGVGRVTRPGLDQPVGNAAINHVPREMITREVQEVCRICDFHGTLHILISVPDGEALAERTFNPRLGIVGGISILGTTGIVEPMSSQALKETIRVELRQQRAEGQTIAAVSPGNYGLDFMQ
;
A
#
# COMPACT_ATOMS: atom_id res chain seq x y z
N PRO A 1 -4.52 19.22 -13.19
CA PRO A 1 -3.49 18.64 -12.34
C PRO A 1 -4.09 18.32 -10.99
N ILE A 2 -4.15 17.02 -10.66
CA ILE A 2 -4.59 16.57 -9.35
C ILE A 2 -3.41 16.83 -8.43
N LYS A 3 -3.55 17.79 -7.52
CA LYS A 3 -2.56 17.99 -6.46
C LYS A 3 -2.78 16.89 -5.44
N SER A 4 -1.89 15.91 -5.40
CA SER A 4 -1.78 15.01 -4.25
C SER A 4 -1.24 15.83 -3.08
N SER A 5 -2.11 16.29 -2.19
CA SER A 5 -1.68 16.81 -0.91
C SER A 5 -1.39 15.61 0.00
N ALA A 6 -0.14 15.19 0.06
CA ALA A 6 0.28 14.31 1.13
C ALA A 6 -0.06 14.98 2.46
N ALA A 7 -0.88 14.35 3.25
CA ALA A 7 -1.36 14.91 4.49
C ALA A 7 -0.22 15.16 5.44
N SER A 8 -0.11 16.39 5.77
CA SER A 8 0.88 16.91 6.67
C SER A 8 0.52 16.66 8.12
N ASP A 9 1.44 16.12 8.84
CA ASP A 9 1.66 16.49 10.21
C ASP A 9 2.13 17.96 10.24
N VAL A 10 1.66 18.75 11.19
CA VAL A 10 1.80 20.23 11.25
C VAL A 10 3.25 20.74 11.16
N TYR A 11 4.23 19.87 11.29
CA TYR A 11 5.67 20.18 11.27
C TYR A 11 6.44 19.65 10.06
N LYS A 12 5.80 18.99 9.09
CA LYS A 12 6.50 18.45 7.94
C LYS A 12 6.47 19.40 6.76
N ARG A 13 7.64 19.65 6.15
CA ARG A 13 7.74 20.39 4.89
C ARG A 13 6.87 19.70 3.86
N GLN A 14 5.89 20.40 3.33
CA GLN A 14 5.15 19.97 2.17
C GLN A 14 6.05 20.18 0.95
N ILE A 15 6.39 19.09 0.27
CA ILE A 15 7.05 19.14 -1.02
C ILE A 15 5.93 19.00 -2.06
N PRO A 16 5.64 20.04 -2.87
CA PRO A 16 4.65 19.93 -3.92
C PRO A 16 5.15 18.91 -4.96
N TYR A 17 4.36 17.87 -5.18
CA TYR A 17 4.59 16.88 -6.20
C TYR A 17 3.38 16.80 -7.13
N THR A 18 3.63 16.76 -8.44
CA THR A 18 2.58 16.61 -9.44
C THR A 18 2.88 15.39 -10.30
N ALA A 19 1.99 14.42 -10.27
CA ALA A 19 2.05 13.25 -11.14
C ALA A 19 1.06 13.40 -12.30
N GLU A 20 1.45 12.91 -13.47
CA GLU A 20 0.53 12.79 -14.61
C GLU A 20 -0.41 11.61 -14.40
N VAL A 21 -1.72 11.88 -14.56
CA VAL A 21 -2.72 10.82 -14.54
C VAL A 21 -2.92 10.31 -15.97
N THR A 22 -2.67 9.01 -16.15
CA THR A 22 -2.72 8.33 -17.46
C THR A 22 -3.78 7.24 -17.47
N ASP A 23 -3.99 6.61 -18.62
CA ASP A 23 -4.85 5.44 -18.81
C ASP A 23 -6.28 5.64 -18.26
N ILE A 24 -6.83 6.84 -18.47
CA ILE A 24 -8.17 7.16 -17.97
C ILE A 24 -9.21 6.44 -18.82
N VAL A 25 -9.93 5.49 -18.20
CA VAL A 25 -11.06 4.78 -18.81
C VAL A 25 -12.32 5.07 -18.01
N ARG A 26 -13.39 5.49 -18.70
CA ARG A 26 -14.67 5.83 -18.09
C ARG A 26 -15.76 4.88 -18.56
N GLY A 27 -16.44 4.24 -17.62
CA GLY A 27 -17.66 3.47 -17.82
C GLY A 27 -18.87 4.20 -17.20
N GLU A 28 -20.02 3.56 -17.19
CA GLU A 28 -21.26 4.13 -16.63
C GLU A 28 -21.17 4.35 -15.11
N SER A 29 -20.67 3.37 -14.37
CA SER A 29 -20.55 3.41 -12.89
C SER A 29 -19.11 3.25 -12.42
N GLN A 30 -18.14 3.24 -13.31
CA GLN A 30 -16.75 2.93 -13.03
C GLN A 30 -15.82 3.88 -13.75
N VAL A 31 -14.78 4.30 -13.06
CA VAL A 31 -13.64 5.02 -13.66
C VAL A 31 -12.37 4.37 -13.22
N SER A 32 -11.43 4.16 -14.14
CA SER A 32 -10.07 3.77 -13.83
C SER A 32 -9.06 4.77 -14.36
N CYS A 33 -7.94 4.88 -13.67
CA CYS A 33 -6.79 5.67 -14.10
C CYS A 33 -5.51 5.09 -13.52
N ALA A 34 -4.38 5.57 -14.00
CA ALA A 34 -3.07 5.15 -13.52
C ALA A 34 -2.13 6.34 -13.30
N VAL A 35 -1.18 6.14 -12.41
CA VAL A 35 -0.03 7.02 -12.19
C VAL A 35 1.23 6.18 -12.24
N VAL A 36 2.30 6.69 -12.83
CA VAL A 36 3.62 6.04 -12.79
C VAL A 36 4.30 6.42 -11.49
N LYS A 37 4.74 5.41 -10.73
CA LYS A 37 5.49 5.63 -9.50
C LYS A 37 6.85 6.23 -9.80
N ASP A 38 7.14 7.37 -9.23
CA ASP A 38 8.45 7.98 -9.20
C ASP A 38 9.14 7.63 -7.88
N GLY A 39 10.17 6.82 -7.93
CA GLY A 39 10.98 6.41 -6.78
C GLY A 39 12.09 7.40 -6.44
N GLY A 40 12.27 8.48 -7.24
CA GLY A 40 13.40 9.39 -7.08
C GLY A 40 14.73 8.65 -7.15
N ASP A 41 15.62 8.95 -6.22
CA ASP A 41 16.94 8.32 -6.10
C ASP A 41 16.89 6.94 -5.38
N ASP A 42 15.71 6.47 -4.97
CA ASP A 42 15.58 5.17 -4.31
C ASP A 42 15.72 4.04 -5.34
N PRO A 43 16.65 3.07 -5.15
CA PRO A 43 16.79 1.90 -6.01
C PRO A 43 15.64 0.90 -5.87
N ASP A 44 14.46 1.32 -5.43
CA ASP A 44 13.28 0.47 -5.26
C ASP A 44 12.89 -0.19 -6.60
N VAL A 45 12.73 -1.50 -6.58
CA VAL A 45 12.34 -2.32 -7.74
C VAL A 45 10.97 -1.93 -8.32
N THR A 46 10.15 -1.20 -7.56
CA THR A 46 8.83 -0.74 -7.99
C THR A 46 8.83 0.65 -8.64
N SER A 47 9.99 1.31 -8.74
CA SER A 47 10.11 2.58 -9.47
C SER A 47 9.76 2.38 -10.96
N GLY A 48 8.98 3.30 -11.52
CA GLY A 48 8.48 3.21 -12.89
C GLY A 48 7.25 2.32 -13.07
N SER A 49 6.79 1.63 -12.04
CA SER A 49 5.57 0.79 -12.12
C SER A 49 4.32 1.66 -12.21
N LYS A 50 3.34 1.19 -12.98
CA LYS A 50 2.00 1.80 -13.00
C LYS A 50 1.20 1.39 -11.76
N ILE A 51 0.72 2.38 -11.05
CA ILE A 51 -0.25 2.20 -9.96
C ILE A 51 -1.61 2.61 -10.50
N CYS A 52 -2.49 1.64 -10.63
CA CYS A 52 -3.83 1.83 -11.18
C CYS A 52 -4.85 1.91 -10.04
N ALA A 53 -5.79 2.83 -10.16
CA ALA A 53 -6.94 2.91 -9.28
C ALA A 53 -8.22 2.77 -10.12
N THR A 54 -9.10 1.87 -9.72
CA THR A 54 -10.43 1.70 -10.28
C THR A 54 -11.44 2.02 -9.20
N VAL A 55 -12.31 2.98 -9.46
CA VAL A 55 -13.41 3.36 -8.56
C VAL A 55 -14.73 2.98 -9.21
N THR A 56 -15.51 2.18 -8.51
CA THR A 56 -16.87 1.81 -8.90
C THR A 56 -17.85 2.42 -7.92
N ALA A 57 -18.86 3.14 -8.42
CA ALA A 57 -19.90 3.73 -7.61
C ALA A 57 -21.15 2.86 -7.62
N ASP A 58 -21.71 2.59 -6.44
CA ASP A 58 -23.04 2.01 -6.29
C ASP A 58 -23.96 3.01 -5.59
N ASN A 59 -24.92 3.51 -6.38
CA ASN A 59 -25.90 4.50 -5.92
C ASN A 59 -27.11 3.85 -5.20
N ARG A 60 -27.11 2.52 -5.01
CA ARG A 60 -28.24 1.77 -4.39
C ARG A 60 -28.16 1.74 -2.86
N GLY A 61 -27.30 2.54 -2.26
CA GLY A 61 -27.22 2.64 -0.79
C GLY A 61 -28.42 3.36 -0.19
N ASP A 62 -28.89 2.89 0.97
CA ASP A 62 -30.03 3.44 1.73
C ASP A 62 -29.76 4.82 2.38
N GLY A 63 -28.87 5.61 1.82
CA GLY A 63 -28.73 7.05 2.09
C GLY A 63 -28.15 7.46 3.45
N GLU A 64 -27.87 6.56 4.37
CA GLU A 64 -27.42 6.94 5.72
C GLU A 64 -25.92 6.86 5.99
N LYS A 65 -25.12 6.18 5.18
CA LYS A 65 -23.68 6.11 5.36
C LYS A 65 -22.95 5.90 4.05
N GLU A 66 -22.05 6.82 3.76
CA GLU A 66 -21.01 6.66 2.78
C GLU A 66 -20.15 5.44 3.14
N LEU A 67 -20.26 4.34 2.37
CA LEU A 67 -19.48 3.14 2.58
C LEU A 67 -18.32 3.12 1.59
N LEU A 68 -17.10 3.12 2.12
CA LEU A 68 -15.89 3.06 1.32
C LEU A 68 -15.24 1.69 1.49
N GLN A 69 -15.06 0.97 0.41
CA GLN A 69 -14.38 -0.32 0.40
C GLN A 69 -13.12 -0.23 -0.45
N ILE A 70 -11.97 -0.51 0.18
CA ILE A 70 -10.66 -0.48 -0.48
C ILE A 70 -10.13 -1.91 -0.54
N ASP A 71 -9.79 -2.38 -1.74
CA ASP A 71 -9.20 -3.69 -1.92
C ASP A 71 -8.05 -3.66 -2.95
N GLY A 72 -7.29 -4.77 -3.02
CA GLY A 72 -6.22 -4.99 -3.98
C GLY A 72 -6.70 -5.82 -5.16
N GLY A 73 -6.40 -5.35 -6.36
CA GLY A 73 -6.57 -6.06 -7.61
C GLY A 73 -5.28 -6.75 -8.06
N LYS A 74 -5.15 -6.93 -9.38
CA LYS A 74 -3.99 -7.59 -9.99
C LYS A 74 -2.68 -6.98 -9.52
N GLY A 75 -1.74 -7.83 -9.08
CA GLY A 75 -0.39 -7.44 -8.68
C GLY A 75 -0.28 -6.75 -7.31
N VAL A 76 -1.40 -6.61 -6.59
CA VAL A 76 -1.38 -6.29 -5.16
C VAL A 76 -1.50 -7.58 -4.37
N GLY A 77 -0.55 -7.85 -3.52
CA GLY A 77 -0.47 -9.11 -2.78
C GLY A 77 -1.57 -9.27 -1.74
N ARG A 78 -1.82 -10.52 -1.36
CA ARG A 78 -2.72 -10.89 -0.25
C ARG A 78 -1.90 -11.38 0.93
N VAL A 79 -2.33 -10.99 2.11
CA VAL A 79 -1.75 -11.43 3.38
C VAL A 79 -2.17 -12.88 3.64
N THR A 80 -1.21 -13.78 3.83
CA THR A 80 -1.46 -15.21 4.11
C THR A 80 -0.99 -15.64 5.48
N ARG A 81 -0.23 -14.80 6.19
CA ARG A 81 0.32 -15.08 7.52
C ARG A 81 -0.09 -14.01 8.52
N PRO A 82 -0.32 -14.37 9.79
CA PRO A 82 -0.64 -13.39 10.83
C PRO A 82 0.59 -12.53 11.19
N GLY A 83 0.36 -11.42 11.89
CA GLY A 83 1.43 -10.54 12.40
C GLY A 83 1.81 -9.38 11.46
N LEU A 84 1.23 -9.32 10.27
CA LEU A 84 1.32 -8.16 9.39
C LEU A 84 0.32 -7.06 9.77
N ASP A 85 0.43 -5.90 9.11
CA ASP A 85 -0.47 -4.76 9.30
C ASP A 85 -1.93 -5.12 9.01
N GLN A 86 -2.17 -5.89 7.94
CA GLN A 86 -3.49 -6.32 7.54
C GLN A 86 -3.79 -7.76 7.99
N PRO A 87 -5.05 -8.07 8.31
CA PRO A 87 -5.48 -9.43 8.59
C PRO A 87 -5.23 -10.40 7.42
N VAL A 88 -5.13 -11.68 7.75
CA VAL A 88 -5.04 -12.76 6.75
C VAL A 88 -6.25 -12.72 5.81
N GLY A 89 -6.01 -12.83 4.52
CA GLY A 89 -7.00 -12.74 3.45
C GLY A 89 -7.15 -11.33 2.86
N ASN A 90 -6.77 -10.28 3.58
CA ASN A 90 -6.86 -8.92 3.08
C ASN A 90 -5.77 -8.60 2.06
N ALA A 91 -6.05 -7.61 1.21
CA ALA A 91 -5.03 -7.02 0.36
C ALA A 91 -3.92 -6.37 1.22
N ALA A 92 -2.69 -6.56 0.81
CA ALA A 92 -1.50 -5.99 1.46
C ALA A 92 -1.39 -4.47 1.21
N ILE A 93 -2.44 -3.74 1.54
CA ILE A 93 -2.51 -2.28 1.55
C ILE A 93 -2.56 -1.87 3.02
N ASN A 94 -1.47 -1.33 3.54
CA ASN A 94 -1.33 -1.01 4.96
C ASN A 94 -2.32 0.09 5.41
N HIS A 95 -2.48 0.25 6.73
CA HIS A 95 -3.46 1.20 7.29
C HIS A 95 -3.22 2.65 6.81
N VAL A 96 -1.97 3.13 6.79
CA VAL A 96 -1.68 4.53 6.38
C VAL A 96 -2.11 4.82 4.94
N PRO A 97 -1.72 4.02 3.92
CA PRO A 97 -2.27 4.19 2.57
C PRO A 97 -3.79 4.12 2.51
N ARG A 98 -4.43 3.22 3.27
CA ARG A 98 -5.91 3.15 3.34
C ARG A 98 -6.51 4.43 3.91
N GLU A 99 -5.96 4.97 4.98
CA GLU A 99 -6.40 6.23 5.57
C GLU A 99 -6.23 7.41 4.59
N MET A 100 -5.10 7.46 3.88
CA MET A 100 -4.86 8.50 2.87
C MET A 100 -5.90 8.42 1.73
N ILE A 101 -6.12 7.23 1.18
CA ILE A 101 -7.13 7.01 0.12
C ILE A 101 -8.51 7.40 0.64
N THR A 102 -8.88 6.94 1.83
CA THR A 102 -10.17 7.23 2.46
C THR A 102 -10.41 8.73 2.57
N ARG A 103 -9.45 9.45 3.10
CA ARG A 103 -9.55 10.90 3.31
C ARG A 103 -9.73 11.66 1.99
N GLU A 104 -8.91 11.36 0.98
CA GLU A 104 -8.98 12.03 -0.31
C GLU A 104 -10.32 11.73 -1.03
N VAL A 105 -10.78 10.49 -0.95
CA VAL A 105 -12.07 10.10 -1.55
C VAL A 105 -13.23 10.78 -0.84
N GLN A 106 -13.24 10.80 0.49
CA GLN A 106 -14.27 11.50 1.28
C GLN A 106 -14.31 12.99 1.00
N GLU A 107 -13.15 13.62 0.78
CA GLU A 107 -13.09 15.01 0.37
C GLU A 107 -13.80 15.24 -0.97
N VAL A 108 -13.53 14.37 -1.96
CA VAL A 108 -14.20 14.46 -3.28
C VAL A 108 -15.70 14.18 -3.17
N CYS A 109 -16.12 13.17 -2.40
CA CYS A 109 -17.52 12.89 -2.15
C CYS A 109 -18.26 14.10 -1.58
N ARG A 110 -17.66 14.77 -0.59
CA ARG A 110 -18.22 15.97 0.01
C ARG A 110 -18.34 17.14 -0.99
N ILE A 111 -17.32 17.34 -1.85
CA ILE A 111 -17.35 18.37 -2.89
C ILE A 111 -18.45 18.09 -3.92
N CYS A 112 -18.65 16.81 -4.26
CA CYS A 112 -19.63 16.38 -5.27
C CYS A 112 -21.03 16.08 -4.69
N ASP A 113 -21.24 16.24 -3.38
CA ASP A 113 -22.47 15.86 -2.68
C ASP A 113 -22.88 14.40 -2.98
N PHE A 114 -21.89 13.51 -3.01
CA PHE A 114 -22.11 12.10 -3.31
C PHE A 114 -22.39 11.32 -2.02
N HIS A 115 -23.53 10.61 -2.03
CA HIS A 115 -23.96 9.74 -0.93
C HIS A 115 -24.21 8.33 -1.49
N GLY A 116 -23.25 7.45 -1.33
CA GLY A 116 -23.35 6.09 -1.85
C GLY A 116 -22.18 5.22 -1.42
N THR A 117 -22.12 4.01 -1.96
CA THR A 117 -21.01 3.09 -1.74
C THR A 117 -19.98 3.25 -2.87
N LEU A 118 -18.72 3.37 -2.49
CA LEU A 118 -17.58 3.36 -3.43
C LEU A 118 -16.69 2.15 -3.18
N HIS A 119 -16.43 1.41 -4.25
CA HIS A 119 -15.47 0.32 -4.27
C HIS A 119 -14.20 0.81 -4.97
N ILE A 120 -13.09 0.81 -4.25
CA ILE A 120 -11.78 1.24 -4.75
C ILE A 120 -10.88 0.03 -4.87
N LEU A 121 -10.43 -0.24 -6.08
CA LEU A 121 -9.52 -1.33 -6.39
C LEU A 121 -8.17 -0.74 -6.82
N ILE A 122 -7.12 -1.02 -6.04
CA ILE A 122 -5.75 -0.64 -6.38
C ILE A 122 -5.05 -1.82 -7.06
N SER A 123 -4.46 -1.59 -8.22
CA SER A 123 -3.78 -2.62 -9.00
C SER A 123 -2.41 -2.16 -9.45
N VAL A 124 -1.49 -3.10 -9.59
CA VAL A 124 -0.13 -2.88 -10.12
C VAL A 124 0.13 -3.98 -11.15
N PRO A 125 -0.09 -3.72 -12.44
CA PRO A 125 -0.07 -4.76 -13.48
C PRO A 125 1.13 -5.69 -13.45
N ASP A 126 2.33 -5.16 -13.14
CA ASP A 126 3.59 -5.90 -13.07
C ASP A 126 3.92 -6.38 -11.64
N GLY A 127 3.02 -6.17 -10.70
CA GLY A 127 3.26 -6.37 -9.26
C GLY A 127 3.57 -7.82 -8.88
N GLU A 128 3.05 -8.81 -9.60
CA GLU A 128 3.37 -10.22 -9.35
C GLU A 128 4.84 -10.51 -9.65
N ALA A 129 5.34 -10.09 -10.82
CA ALA A 129 6.73 -10.27 -11.20
C ALA A 129 7.69 -9.46 -10.32
N LEU A 130 7.28 -8.26 -9.93
CA LEU A 130 8.07 -7.41 -9.02
C LEU A 130 8.17 -8.02 -7.63
N ALA A 131 7.11 -8.65 -7.12
CA ALA A 131 7.07 -9.25 -5.79
C ALA A 131 8.14 -10.33 -5.59
N GLU A 132 8.51 -11.08 -6.64
CA GLU A 132 9.57 -12.08 -6.61
C GLU A 132 10.94 -11.49 -6.22
N ARG A 133 11.13 -10.20 -6.49
CA ARG A 133 12.36 -9.45 -6.19
C ARG A 133 12.31 -8.69 -4.85
N THR A 134 11.25 -8.91 -4.07
CA THR A 134 11.03 -8.27 -2.77
C THR A 134 11.01 -9.29 -1.64
N PHE A 135 10.91 -8.83 -0.41
CA PHE A 135 10.72 -9.70 0.76
C PHE A 135 9.27 -10.20 0.94
N ASN A 136 8.33 -9.76 0.12
CA ASN A 136 6.91 -10.11 0.26
C ASN A 136 6.64 -11.60 0.38
N PRO A 137 7.19 -12.49 -0.48
CA PRO A 137 6.96 -13.93 -0.35
C PRO A 137 7.40 -14.49 1.00
N ARG A 138 8.52 -14.01 1.56
CA ARG A 138 9.02 -14.44 2.88
C ARG A 138 8.10 -14.00 4.01
N LEU A 139 7.50 -12.82 3.87
CA LEU A 139 6.54 -12.26 4.83
C LEU A 139 5.14 -12.88 4.70
N GLY A 140 4.92 -13.79 3.74
CA GLY A 140 3.60 -14.36 3.49
C GLY A 140 2.64 -13.39 2.79
N ILE A 141 3.17 -12.53 1.95
CA ILE A 141 2.39 -11.71 1.01
C ILE A 141 2.51 -12.36 -0.36
N VAL A 142 1.41 -12.86 -0.91
CA VAL A 142 1.38 -13.67 -2.12
C VAL A 142 0.58 -12.99 -3.23
N GLY A 143 0.99 -13.19 -4.48
CA GLY A 143 0.27 -12.69 -5.67
C GLY A 143 0.54 -11.23 -6.02
N GLY A 144 1.52 -10.58 -5.38
CA GLY A 144 1.88 -9.22 -5.73
C GLY A 144 2.70 -8.48 -4.69
N ILE A 145 2.88 -7.19 -4.93
CA ILE A 145 3.57 -6.28 -4.01
C ILE A 145 2.64 -5.79 -2.90
N SER A 146 3.24 -5.27 -1.82
CA SER A 146 2.51 -4.54 -0.79
C SER A 146 2.48 -3.03 -1.08
N ILE A 147 1.38 -2.39 -0.73
CA ILE A 147 1.23 -0.94 -0.74
C ILE A 147 1.44 -0.43 0.67
N LEU A 148 2.58 0.19 0.89
CA LEU A 148 2.99 0.69 2.19
C LEU A 148 3.58 2.10 2.05
N GLY A 149 3.69 2.80 3.15
CA GLY A 149 4.25 4.14 3.22
C GLY A 149 3.72 4.84 4.47
N THR A 150 4.51 5.75 5.02
CA THR A 150 4.15 6.50 6.22
C THR A 150 4.09 7.99 6.00
N THR A 151 4.83 8.51 5.03
CA THR A 151 5.02 9.97 4.88
C THR A 151 4.92 10.46 3.44
N GLY A 152 4.89 9.59 2.44
CA GLY A 152 5.01 9.96 1.02
C GLY A 152 6.42 10.45 0.62
N ILE A 153 7.36 10.51 1.57
CA ILE A 153 8.78 10.79 1.32
C ILE A 153 9.54 9.50 1.55
N VAL A 154 10.34 9.11 0.57
CA VAL A 154 11.20 7.92 0.66
C VAL A 154 12.56 8.34 1.20
N GLU A 155 13.01 7.69 2.27
CA GLU A 155 14.37 7.78 2.78
C GLU A 155 15.06 6.42 2.55
N PRO A 156 15.81 6.27 1.46
CA PRO A 156 16.48 5.03 1.13
C PRO A 156 17.42 4.58 2.26
N MET A 157 17.42 3.28 2.55
CA MET A 157 18.34 2.68 3.54
C MET A 157 18.24 3.27 4.95
N SER A 158 17.09 3.85 5.30
CA SER A 158 16.95 4.47 6.63
C SER A 158 17.03 3.43 7.75
N SER A 159 17.68 3.81 8.86
CA SER A 159 17.73 2.96 10.07
C SER A 159 16.33 2.62 10.61
N GLN A 160 15.37 3.49 10.35
CA GLN A 160 13.98 3.27 10.74
C GLN A 160 13.33 2.15 9.91
N ALA A 161 13.56 2.13 8.59
CA ALA A 161 13.07 1.07 7.72
C ALA A 161 13.62 -0.30 8.14
N LEU A 162 14.92 -0.38 8.46
CA LEU A 162 15.55 -1.60 8.95
C LEU A 162 14.93 -2.07 10.27
N LYS A 163 14.72 -1.16 11.23
CA LYS A 163 14.08 -1.47 12.51
C LYS A 163 12.65 -2.00 12.32
N GLU A 164 11.89 -1.40 11.42
CA GLU A 164 10.51 -1.86 11.14
C GLU A 164 10.49 -3.23 10.48
N THR A 165 11.42 -3.53 9.58
CA THR A 165 11.57 -4.87 8.99
C THR A 165 11.79 -5.93 10.08
N ILE A 166 12.73 -5.69 10.98
CA ILE A 166 13.00 -6.60 12.11
C ILE A 166 11.75 -6.74 13.01
N ARG A 167 11.07 -5.64 13.31
CA ARG A 167 9.83 -5.68 14.10
C ARG A 167 8.73 -6.51 13.45
N VAL A 168 8.57 -6.38 12.16
CA VAL A 168 7.56 -7.16 11.41
C VAL A 168 7.89 -8.66 11.51
N GLU A 169 9.13 -9.05 11.26
CA GLU A 169 9.55 -10.46 11.39
C GLU A 169 9.30 -11.01 12.79
N LEU A 170 9.72 -10.28 13.83
CA LEU A 170 9.52 -10.71 15.22
C LEU A 170 8.02 -10.82 15.57
N ARG A 171 7.18 -9.91 15.08
CA ARG A 171 5.72 -9.99 15.28
C ARG A 171 5.13 -11.21 14.61
N GLN A 172 5.56 -11.54 13.39
CA GLN A 172 5.11 -12.74 12.69
C GLN A 172 5.48 -14.02 13.44
N GLN A 173 6.74 -14.16 13.82
CA GLN A 173 7.21 -15.33 14.57
C GLN A 173 6.44 -15.49 15.90
N ARG A 174 6.18 -14.38 16.59
CA ARG A 174 5.37 -14.41 17.81
C ARG A 174 3.92 -14.81 17.53
N ALA A 175 3.32 -14.32 16.45
CA ALA A 175 1.96 -14.67 16.05
C ALA A 175 1.83 -16.14 15.62
N GLU A 176 2.93 -16.74 15.14
CA GLU A 176 3.06 -18.16 14.81
C GLU A 176 3.40 -19.02 16.04
N GLY A 177 3.47 -18.44 17.25
CA GLY A 177 3.70 -19.15 18.50
C GLY A 177 5.17 -19.31 18.89
N GLN A 178 6.10 -18.69 18.18
CA GLN A 178 7.52 -18.71 18.55
C GLN A 178 7.75 -17.86 19.80
N THR A 179 8.46 -18.41 20.77
CA THR A 179 8.77 -17.73 22.04
C THR A 179 10.24 -17.29 22.14
N ILE A 180 11.07 -17.79 21.25
CA ILE A 180 12.51 -17.51 21.22
C ILE A 180 12.88 -17.11 19.80
N ALA A 181 13.61 -16.01 19.66
CA ALA A 181 14.18 -15.57 18.40
C ALA A 181 15.70 -15.37 18.54
N ALA A 182 16.46 -15.89 17.60
CA ALA A 182 17.88 -15.60 17.47
C ALA A 182 18.07 -14.49 16.42
N VAL A 183 18.82 -13.46 16.75
CA VAL A 183 19.11 -12.34 15.85
C VAL A 183 20.62 -12.33 15.61
N SER A 184 21.03 -12.38 14.36
CA SER A 184 22.43 -12.28 13.97
C SER A 184 22.65 -11.22 12.89
N PRO A 185 23.80 -10.54 12.88
CA PRO A 185 24.15 -9.61 11.83
C PRO A 185 24.62 -10.38 10.59
N GLY A 186 23.73 -10.45 9.57
CA GLY A 186 24.03 -11.06 8.27
C GLY A 186 24.25 -12.58 8.33
N ASN A 187 24.76 -13.13 7.23
CA ASN A 187 24.96 -14.58 7.07
C ASN A 187 26.06 -15.15 7.98
N TYR A 188 27.06 -14.34 8.31
CA TYR A 188 28.17 -14.78 9.20
C TYR A 188 27.69 -15.21 10.60
N GLY A 189 26.61 -14.61 11.08
CA GLY A 189 26.07 -15.01 12.38
C GLY A 189 25.33 -16.34 12.33
N LEU A 190 24.73 -16.70 11.18
CA LEU A 190 24.10 -18.00 10.98
C LEU A 190 25.14 -19.13 10.99
N ASP A 191 26.28 -18.94 10.33
CA ASP A 191 27.37 -19.91 10.29
C ASP A 191 28.00 -20.16 11.70
N PHE A 192 27.95 -19.12 12.56
CA PHE A 192 28.47 -19.23 13.93
C PHE A 192 27.50 -19.92 14.89
N MET A 193 26.19 -19.94 14.57
CA MET A 193 25.17 -20.58 15.43
C MET A 193 24.87 -22.03 15.08
N GLN A 194 25.48 -22.58 14.01
CA GLN A 194 25.46 -24.02 13.68
C GLN A 194 26.58 -24.77 14.41
#